data_d2f3d218befb41c1d1f7a981ebdd77f7
#
_entry.id   d2f3d218befb41c1d1f7a981ebdd77f7
#
_cell.length_a   1.000
_cell.length_b   1.000
_cell.length_c   1.000
_cell.angle_alpha   90.00
_cell.angle_beta   90.00
_cell.angle_gamma   90.00
#
_symmetry.space_group_name_H-M   'P 1'
#
loop_
_entity.id
_entity.type
_entity.pdbx_description
1 polymer ?
#
loop_
_entity_poly.entity_id
_entity_poly.type
_entity_poly.pdbx_seq_one_letter_code
_entity_poly.pdbx_strand_id
1 'polypeptide(L)'
;MSLEGTVRNGVIVLDPGGPPLADGTRVEVAPRTRMEPLIRKTPGVIGGDACIGDRRIAVWMLVEARNVGITDERLLTDYDPPLTRAELDAAWRYAAAHPAEIAQAIRENNADE
;
A
#
# COMPACT_ATOMS: atom_id res chain seq x y z
N MET A 1 5.36 -4.81 -24.40
CA MET A 1 4.67 -6.04 -23.98
C MET A 1 5.36 -6.59 -22.73
N SER A 2 4.64 -6.69 -21.62
CA SER A 2 5.22 -7.19 -20.37
C SER A 2 4.93 -8.69 -20.23
N LEU A 3 5.95 -9.44 -19.80
CA LEU A 3 5.83 -10.84 -19.50
C LEU A 3 5.57 -10.98 -17.99
N GLU A 4 4.67 -11.87 -17.63
CA GLU A 4 4.40 -12.17 -16.23
C GLU A 4 5.03 -13.49 -15.84
N GLY A 5 5.46 -13.60 -14.58
CA GLY A 5 6.08 -14.79 -14.06
C GLY A 5 5.94 -14.89 -12.55
N THR A 6 6.22 -16.06 -12.01
CA THR A 6 6.12 -16.36 -10.58
C THR A 6 7.46 -16.88 -10.08
N VAL A 7 7.90 -16.43 -8.92
CA VAL A 7 9.11 -16.94 -8.29
C VAL A 7 8.79 -18.23 -7.55
N ARG A 8 9.51 -19.31 -7.91
CA ARG A 8 9.41 -20.61 -7.24
C ARG A 8 10.82 -21.15 -6.98
N ASN A 9 11.13 -21.45 -5.73
CA ASN A 9 12.44 -22.01 -5.32
C ASN A 9 13.63 -21.19 -5.83
N GLY A 10 13.50 -19.85 -5.84
CA GLY A 10 14.56 -18.96 -6.30
C GLY A 10 14.66 -18.82 -7.82
N VAL A 11 13.76 -19.44 -8.57
CA VAL A 11 13.72 -19.38 -10.03
C VAL A 11 12.44 -18.66 -10.48
N ILE A 12 12.57 -17.82 -11.48
CA ILE A 12 11.41 -17.13 -12.07
C ILE A 12 10.89 -18.01 -13.21
N VAL A 13 9.63 -18.46 -13.06
CA VAL A 13 8.93 -19.22 -14.08
C VAL A 13 7.96 -18.30 -14.80
N LEU A 14 8.16 -18.14 -16.10
CA LEU A 14 7.28 -17.30 -16.93
C LEU A 14 5.96 -18.02 -17.18
N ASP A 15 4.89 -17.22 -17.20
CA ASP A 15 3.56 -17.76 -17.46
C ASP A 15 3.45 -18.28 -18.90
N PRO A 16 2.77 -19.41 -19.12
CA PRO A 16 2.56 -19.93 -20.47
C PRO A 16 1.69 -18.95 -21.29
N GLY A 17 2.02 -18.82 -22.56
CA GLY A 17 1.28 -17.96 -23.48
C GLY A 17 2.01 -16.67 -23.89
N GLY A 18 3.14 -16.37 -23.26
CA GLY A 18 4.00 -15.26 -23.68
C GLY A 18 4.92 -15.69 -24.84
N PRO A 19 5.48 -14.72 -25.60
CA PRO A 19 6.44 -15.05 -26.62
C PRO A 19 7.69 -15.68 -26.00
N PRO A 20 8.25 -16.75 -26.62
CA PRO A 20 9.46 -17.34 -26.10
C PRO A 20 10.65 -16.38 -26.23
N LEU A 21 11.45 -16.28 -25.17
CA LEU A 21 12.67 -15.52 -25.19
C LEU A 21 13.82 -16.44 -25.65
N ALA A 22 14.70 -15.89 -26.47
CA ALA A 22 15.89 -16.61 -26.92
C ALA A 22 16.85 -16.83 -25.76
N ASP A 23 17.59 -17.93 -25.80
CA ASP A 23 18.62 -18.19 -24.80
C ASP A 23 19.64 -17.05 -24.77
N GLY A 24 20.00 -16.64 -23.56
CA GLY A 24 20.95 -15.54 -23.38
C GLY A 24 20.34 -14.13 -23.44
N THR A 25 19.04 -14.03 -23.66
CA THR A 25 18.35 -12.74 -23.61
C THR A 25 18.39 -12.18 -22.20
N ARG A 26 18.88 -10.96 -22.06
CA ARG A 26 18.89 -10.27 -20.77
C ARG A 26 17.54 -9.63 -20.53
N VAL A 27 17.03 -9.81 -19.34
CA VAL A 27 15.77 -9.21 -18.92
C VAL A 27 15.98 -8.47 -17.60
N GLU A 28 15.26 -7.37 -17.44
CA GLU A 28 15.20 -6.67 -16.18
C GLU A 28 13.95 -7.15 -15.44
N VAL A 29 14.15 -7.63 -14.21
CA VAL A 29 13.06 -8.19 -13.42
C VAL A 29 12.80 -7.30 -12.22
N ALA A 30 11.59 -6.78 -12.11
CA ALA A 30 11.12 -6.04 -10.94
C ALA A 30 10.01 -6.83 -10.26
N PRO A 31 10.05 -6.99 -8.93
CA PRO A 31 8.94 -7.65 -8.24
C PRO A 31 7.67 -6.83 -8.38
N ARG A 32 6.57 -7.53 -8.65
CA ARG A 32 5.26 -6.91 -8.68
C ARG A 32 4.80 -6.73 -7.23
N THR A 33 5.04 -5.54 -6.68
CA THR A 33 4.46 -5.19 -5.39
C THR A 33 2.97 -4.93 -5.59
N ARG A 34 2.14 -5.64 -4.81
CA ARG A 34 0.72 -5.35 -4.77
C ARG A 34 0.51 -4.07 -3.98
N MET A 35 0.68 -2.91 -4.62
CA MET A 35 0.26 -1.66 -4.02
C MET A 35 -1.24 -1.51 -4.29
N GLU A 36 -1.97 -1.20 -3.24
CA GLU A 36 -3.35 -0.80 -3.40
C GLU A 36 -3.40 0.45 -4.27
N PRO A 37 -4.20 0.48 -5.37
CA PRO A 37 -4.24 1.64 -6.25
C PRO A 37 -4.67 2.93 -5.55
N LEU A 38 -5.40 2.80 -4.45
CA LEU A 38 -5.91 3.94 -3.68
C LEU A 38 -4.92 4.42 -2.61
N ILE A 39 -3.82 3.71 -2.39
CA ILE A 39 -2.81 4.07 -1.40
C ILE A 39 -1.55 4.54 -2.12
N ARG A 40 -1.05 5.72 -1.77
CA ARG A 40 0.14 6.31 -2.38
C ARG A 40 1.13 6.80 -1.33
N LYS A 41 2.41 6.66 -1.65
CA LYS A 41 3.50 7.29 -0.91
C LYS A 41 4.05 8.42 -1.77
N THR A 42 3.84 9.66 -1.34
CA THR A 42 4.30 10.83 -2.09
C THR A 42 5.35 11.56 -1.26
N PRO A 43 6.58 11.74 -1.76
CA PRO A 43 7.60 12.50 -1.03
C PRO A 43 7.10 13.89 -0.68
N GLY A 44 7.32 14.32 0.57
CA GLY A 44 6.89 15.63 1.05
C GLY A 44 5.44 15.71 1.52
N VAL A 45 4.66 14.66 1.33
CA VAL A 45 3.29 14.57 1.87
C VAL A 45 3.31 13.67 3.09
N ILE A 46 3.08 14.23 4.25
CA ILE A 46 3.12 13.56 5.56
C ILE A 46 4.39 12.69 5.69
N GLY A 47 5.56 13.30 5.41
CA GLY A 47 6.85 12.63 5.51
C GLY A 47 7.06 11.46 4.56
N GLY A 48 6.26 11.33 3.51
CA GLY A 48 6.32 10.20 2.57
C GLY A 48 5.58 8.96 3.04
N ASP A 49 4.82 9.04 4.12
CA ASP A 49 4.03 7.91 4.61
C ASP A 49 2.89 7.55 3.65
N ALA A 50 2.42 6.30 3.72
CA ALA A 50 1.32 5.83 2.90
C ALA A 50 0.04 6.60 3.23
N CYS A 51 -0.57 7.19 2.21
CA CYS A 51 -1.78 8.02 2.32
C CYS A 51 -2.87 7.56 1.37
N ILE A 52 -4.10 7.99 1.65
CA ILE A 52 -5.23 7.76 0.76
C ILE A 52 -5.08 8.67 -0.46
N GLY A 53 -4.65 8.10 -1.59
CA GLY A 53 -4.48 8.84 -2.85
C GLY A 53 -3.65 10.11 -2.67
N ASP A 54 -4.16 11.24 -3.13
CA ASP A 54 -3.53 12.53 -2.99
C ASP A 54 -3.99 13.30 -1.74
N ARG A 55 -4.81 12.68 -0.92
CA ARG A 55 -5.30 13.28 0.33
C ARG A 55 -4.21 13.23 1.40
N ARG A 56 -4.21 14.21 2.30
CA ARG A 56 -3.30 14.24 3.43
C ARG A 56 -3.86 13.44 4.61
N ILE A 57 -4.27 12.21 4.31
CA ILE A 57 -4.80 11.28 5.30
C ILE A 57 -3.92 10.03 5.24
N ALA A 58 -3.05 9.89 6.21
CA ALA A 58 -2.16 8.73 6.29
C ALA A 58 -2.91 7.50 6.81
N VAL A 59 -2.52 6.32 6.31
CA VAL A 59 -3.10 5.06 6.77
C VAL A 59 -2.93 4.91 8.29
N TRP A 60 -1.74 5.27 8.84
CA TRP A 60 -1.50 5.15 10.28
C TRP A 60 -2.43 6.02 11.12
N MET A 61 -2.87 7.18 10.59
CA MET A 61 -3.85 8.03 11.27
C MET A 61 -5.19 7.33 11.43
N LEU A 62 -5.62 6.63 10.39
CA LEU A 62 -6.86 5.86 10.42
C LEU A 62 -6.76 4.67 11.39
N VAL A 63 -5.61 3.99 11.40
CA VAL A 63 -5.37 2.89 12.32
C VAL A 63 -5.36 3.38 13.78
N GLU A 64 -4.71 4.50 14.06
CA GLU A 64 -4.68 5.10 15.39
C GLU A 64 -6.09 5.48 15.86
N ALA A 65 -6.87 6.10 14.99
CA ALA A 65 -8.26 6.45 15.29
C ALA A 65 -9.09 5.20 15.62
N ARG A 66 -8.93 4.14 14.85
CA ARG A 66 -9.61 2.86 15.10
C ARG A 66 -9.19 2.26 16.44
N ASN A 67 -7.90 2.35 16.78
CA ASN A 67 -7.38 1.81 18.04
C ASN A 67 -7.97 2.51 19.27
N VAL A 68 -8.36 3.78 19.15
CA VAL A 68 -9.01 4.51 20.25
C VAL A 68 -10.54 4.41 20.22
N GLY A 69 -11.09 3.58 19.33
CA GLY A 69 -12.50 3.25 19.33
C GLY A 69 -13.38 3.99 18.32
N ILE A 70 -12.77 4.75 17.40
CA ILE A 70 -13.52 5.42 16.34
C ILE A 70 -13.99 4.39 15.32
N THR A 71 -15.27 4.41 14.99
CA THR A 71 -15.87 3.44 14.07
C THR A 71 -15.58 3.79 12.61
N ASP A 72 -15.65 2.79 11.74
CA ASP A 72 -15.54 2.99 10.30
C ASP A 72 -16.54 4.00 9.78
N GLU A 73 -17.77 3.96 10.30
CA GLU A 73 -18.83 4.89 9.90
C GLU A 73 -18.44 6.34 10.18
N ARG A 74 -17.83 6.62 11.32
CA ARG A 74 -17.34 7.96 11.64
C ARG A 74 -16.18 8.37 10.75
N LEU A 75 -15.26 7.45 10.49
CA LEU A 75 -14.13 7.73 9.59
C LEU A 75 -14.61 8.07 8.18
N LEU A 76 -15.68 7.44 7.72
CA LEU A 76 -16.24 7.74 6.40
C LEU A 76 -16.85 9.14 6.32
N THR A 77 -17.36 9.67 7.43
CA THR A 77 -18.08 10.95 7.45
C THR A 77 -17.29 12.12 8.01
N ASP A 78 -16.23 11.87 8.78
CA ASP A 78 -15.50 12.93 9.48
C ASP A 78 -14.56 13.74 8.58
N TYR A 79 -14.29 13.27 7.37
CA TYR A 79 -13.40 13.95 6.43
C TYR A 79 -14.19 14.70 5.36
N ASP A 80 -13.61 15.75 4.81
CA ASP A 80 -14.20 16.55 3.75
C ASP A 80 -13.22 16.68 2.57
N PRO A 81 -13.52 16.11 1.41
CA PRO A 81 -14.70 15.27 1.11
C PRO A 81 -14.69 13.96 1.89
N PRO A 82 -15.87 13.34 2.12
CA PRO A 82 -15.95 12.08 2.86
C PRO A 82 -15.12 10.97 2.21
N LEU A 83 -14.58 10.07 3.03
CA LEU A 83 -13.92 8.88 2.52
C LEU A 83 -14.94 7.94 1.89
N THR A 84 -14.54 7.26 0.81
CA THR A 84 -15.36 6.19 0.25
C THR A 84 -15.07 4.89 1.00
N ARG A 85 -16.01 3.95 0.93
CA ARG A 85 -15.79 2.63 1.52
C ARG A 85 -14.58 1.93 0.90
N ALA A 86 -14.39 2.09 -0.41
CA ALA A 86 -13.24 1.52 -1.12
C ALA A 86 -11.92 2.07 -0.60
N GLU A 87 -11.85 3.39 -0.32
CA GLU A 87 -10.66 4.03 0.24
C GLU A 87 -10.34 3.50 1.63
N LEU A 88 -11.35 3.39 2.49
CA LEU A 88 -11.15 2.91 3.85
C LEU A 88 -10.75 1.42 3.86
N ASP A 89 -11.39 0.61 3.03
CA ASP A 89 -11.03 -0.81 2.92
C ASP A 89 -9.60 -0.99 2.40
N ALA A 90 -9.17 -0.15 1.45
CA ALA A 90 -7.79 -0.16 0.96
C ALA A 90 -6.80 0.17 2.09
N ALA A 91 -7.13 1.13 2.96
CA ALA A 91 -6.32 1.47 4.11
C ALA A 91 -6.17 0.29 5.08
N TRP A 92 -7.27 -0.42 5.35
CA TRP A 92 -7.23 -1.59 6.23
C TRP A 92 -6.42 -2.74 5.63
N ARG A 93 -6.54 -2.98 4.32
CA ARG A 93 -5.73 -3.99 3.63
C ARG A 93 -4.25 -3.63 3.67
N TYR A 94 -3.91 -2.36 3.45
CA TYR A 94 -2.54 -1.90 3.52
C TYR A 94 -1.96 -2.09 4.93
N ALA A 95 -2.71 -1.70 5.95
CA ALA A 95 -2.29 -1.85 7.35
C ALA A 95 -2.07 -3.33 7.72
N ALA A 96 -2.93 -4.21 7.24
CA ALA A 96 -2.79 -5.65 7.49
C ALA A 96 -1.57 -6.25 6.79
N ALA A 97 -1.21 -5.73 5.62
CA ALA A 97 -0.05 -6.19 4.85
C ALA A 97 1.27 -5.59 5.36
N HIS A 98 1.23 -4.43 6.02
CA HIS A 98 2.42 -3.70 6.49
C HIS A 98 2.31 -3.29 7.95
N PRO A 99 2.08 -4.24 8.88
CA PRO A 99 1.83 -3.90 10.29
C PRO A 99 3.01 -3.22 10.97
N ALA A 100 4.25 -3.61 10.65
CA ALA A 100 5.44 -3.01 11.24
C ALA A 100 5.63 -1.56 10.80
N GLU A 101 5.39 -1.26 9.53
CA GLU A 101 5.47 0.10 8.99
C GLU A 101 4.47 1.02 9.67
N ILE A 102 3.24 0.56 9.82
CA ILE A 102 2.18 1.34 10.46
C ILE A 102 2.46 1.55 11.95
N ALA A 103 2.90 0.50 12.65
CA ALA A 103 3.24 0.60 14.06
C ALA A 103 4.39 1.58 14.29
N GLN A 104 5.40 1.57 13.42
CA GLN A 104 6.52 2.50 13.52
C GLN A 104 6.08 3.95 13.26
N ALA A 105 5.23 4.18 12.26
CA ALA A 105 4.72 5.50 11.96
C ALA A 105 3.94 6.08 13.15
N ILE A 106 3.13 5.28 13.81
CA ILE A 106 2.40 5.69 15.01
C ILE A 106 3.37 6.04 16.14
N ARG A 107 4.40 5.21 16.37
CA ARG A 107 5.40 5.48 17.40
C ARG A 107 6.17 6.77 17.14
N GLU A 108 6.58 7.01 15.91
CA GLU A 108 7.31 8.22 15.52
C GLU A 108 6.47 9.47 15.73
N ASN A 109 5.19 9.39 15.39
CA ASN A 109 4.28 10.51 15.61
C ASN A 109 4.07 10.79 17.10
N ASN A 110 3.94 9.77 17.92
CA ASN A 110 3.73 9.93 19.36
C ASN A 110 5.00 10.38 20.09
N ALA A 111 6.17 10.07 19.55
CA ALA A 111 7.45 10.47 20.14
C ALA A 111 7.70 11.98 20.03
N ASP A 112 7.08 12.65 19.07
CA ASP A 112 7.22 14.08 18.85
C ASP A 112 6.28 14.94 19.72
N GLU A 113 5.48 14.32 20.55
CA GLU A 113 4.56 15.01 21.47
C GLU A 113 5.21 15.33 22.81
#